data_3cba7ba6be569eec84966d5325e26a30
#
_entry.id   3cba7ba6be569eec84966d5325e26a30
#
_cell.length_a   1.000
_cell.length_b   1.000
_cell.length_c   1.000
_cell.angle_alpha   90.00
_cell.angle_beta   90.00
_cell.angle_gamma   90.00
#
_symmetry.space_group_name_H-M   'P 1'
#
loop_
_entity.id
_entity.type
_entity.pdbx_description
1 polymer ?
#
loop_
_entity_poly.entity_id
_entity_poly.type
_entity_poly.pdbx_seq_one_letter_code
_entity_poly.pdbx_strand_id
1 'polypeptide(L)'
;MKSRVMNWTWLHKLGSPKWFYAVSGRVQALLAAAAALLIGAGVVWGLAFAPPDYQQGNSFRIIYIHVPAAMLAQSCYVMMAVAGIVGLVWKMKMADIALQCAAPVGAWMTALALATGAIWGKPTWGSWWVWDARLTSMLILLFLYLGLLALGQAIGNRENAAKACAVLAIVGVVNIPIIKYSVEWWNTLHQGATFTLTEKPAMPAQMWLPLLLTVLGFYCFFGAVLLLRMRLEVLRREARSRWVKEHLASILNARAGL
;
A
#
# COMPACT_ATOMS: atom_id res chain seq x y z
N MET A 1 34.20 0.41 33.72
CA MET A 1 33.35 0.80 32.54
C MET A 1 32.14 -0.14 32.51
N LYS A 2 30.95 0.31 32.95
CA LYS A 2 29.73 -0.47 32.83
C LYS A 2 29.24 -0.29 31.38
N SER A 3 29.30 -1.36 30.57
CA SER A 3 28.69 -1.39 29.23
C SER A 3 27.20 -1.11 29.41
N ARG A 4 26.73 -0.02 28.86
CA ARG A 4 25.29 0.21 28.66
C ARG A 4 24.78 -0.87 27.72
N VAL A 5 24.26 -1.96 28.28
CA VAL A 5 23.47 -2.93 27.52
C VAL A 5 22.26 -2.16 26.98
N MET A 6 22.28 -1.89 25.67
CA MET A 6 21.20 -1.22 24.98
C MET A 6 19.93 -2.07 25.15
N ASN A 7 18.92 -1.53 25.83
CA ASN A 7 17.71 -2.26 26.19
C ASN A 7 16.86 -2.49 24.94
N TRP A 8 17.05 -3.62 24.26
CA TRP A 8 16.34 -4.04 23.04
C TRP A 8 14.89 -4.49 23.31
N THR A 9 14.38 -4.29 24.52
CA THR A 9 13.03 -4.70 24.94
C THR A 9 11.92 -4.13 24.05
N TRP A 10 12.12 -2.96 23.44
CA TRP A 10 11.18 -2.35 22.50
C TRP A 10 11.10 -3.13 21.16
N LEU A 11 12.23 -3.64 20.66
CA LEU A 11 12.24 -4.49 19.45
C LEU A 11 11.50 -5.81 19.69
N HIS A 12 11.67 -6.42 20.86
CA HIS A 12 10.91 -7.63 21.21
C HIS A 12 9.39 -7.37 21.30
N LYS A 13 8.98 -6.17 21.74
CA LYS A 13 7.57 -5.77 21.74
C LYS A 13 7.02 -5.65 20.32
N LEU A 14 7.76 -5.05 19.38
CA LEU A 14 7.36 -4.94 17.98
C LEU A 14 7.17 -6.30 17.29
N GLY A 15 7.94 -7.31 17.69
CA GLY A 15 7.80 -8.69 17.22
C GLY A 15 6.66 -9.48 17.87
N SER A 16 6.00 -8.95 18.93
CA SER A 16 4.97 -9.67 19.68
C SER A 16 3.57 -9.52 19.04
N PRO A 17 2.93 -10.62 18.57
CA PRO A 17 1.58 -10.58 18.03
C PRO A 17 0.54 -10.04 19.01
N LYS A 18 0.64 -10.42 20.28
CA LYS A 18 -0.29 -9.98 21.36
C LYS A 18 -0.19 -8.46 21.57
N TRP A 19 1.02 -7.92 21.66
CA TRP A 19 1.23 -6.48 21.84
C TRP A 19 0.75 -5.69 20.62
N PHE A 20 1.09 -6.16 19.40
CA PHE A 20 0.59 -5.58 18.17
C PHE A 20 -0.94 -5.51 18.16
N TYR A 21 -1.60 -6.62 18.50
CA TYR A 21 -3.06 -6.69 18.51
C TYR A 21 -3.69 -5.70 19.49
N ALA A 22 -3.09 -5.54 20.68
CA ALA A 22 -3.59 -4.62 21.72
C ALA A 22 -3.52 -3.14 21.29
N VAL A 23 -2.44 -2.75 20.60
CA VAL A 23 -2.19 -1.34 20.25
C VAL A 23 -2.84 -0.96 18.90
N SER A 24 -2.84 -1.87 17.92
CA SER A 24 -3.22 -1.55 16.55
C SER A 24 -4.69 -1.24 16.33
N GLY A 25 -5.59 -1.66 17.24
CA GLY A 25 -7.04 -1.48 17.06
C GLY A 25 -7.48 0.00 17.03
N ARG A 26 -6.97 0.80 17.96
CA ARG A 26 -7.26 2.25 18.00
C ARG A 26 -6.64 2.98 16.82
N VAL A 27 -5.39 2.64 16.49
CA VAL A 27 -4.69 3.22 15.34
C VAL A 27 -5.42 2.90 14.04
N GLN A 28 -5.88 1.67 13.87
CA GLN A 28 -6.64 1.23 12.70
C GLN A 28 -7.94 2.04 12.54
N ALA A 29 -8.70 2.26 13.62
CA ALA A 29 -9.94 3.02 13.58
C ALA A 29 -9.70 4.51 13.24
N LEU A 30 -8.68 5.12 13.83
CA LEU A 30 -8.28 6.50 13.53
C LEU A 30 -7.85 6.66 12.06
N LEU A 31 -7.04 5.73 11.54
CA LEU A 31 -6.63 5.74 10.14
C LEU A 31 -7.82 5.54 9.20
N ALA A 32 -8.78 4.69 9.55
CA ALA A 32 -10.00 4.50 8.75
C ALA A 32 -10.85 5.78 8.69
N ALA A 33 -11.03 6.45 9.83
CA ALA A 33 -11.74 7.73 9.87
C ALA A 33 -11.01 8.82 9.07
N ALA A 34 -9.69 8.94 9.25
CA ALA A 34 -8.87 9.87 8.49
C ALA A 34 -8.92 9.59 6.98
N ALA A 35 -8.86 8.31 6.58
CA ALA A 35 -8.99 7.91 5.18
C ALA A 35 -10.33 8.36 4.59
N ALA A 36 -11.44 8.08 5.28
CA ALA A 36 -12.77 8.47 4.81
C ALA A 36 -12.90 9.99 4.63
N LEU A 37 -12.41 10.76 5.60
CA LEU A 37 -12.45 12.22 5.56
C LEU A 37 -11.55 12.80 4.46
N LEU A 38 -10.29 12.34 4.37
CA LEU A 38 -9.32 12.88 3.42
C LEU A 38 -9.64 12.49 1.98
N ILE A 39 -10.04 11.23 1.73
CA ILE A 39 -10.47 10.78 0.39
C ILE A 39 -11.76 11.50 0.02
N GLY A 40 -12.75 11.53 0.91
CA GLY A 40 -14.02 12.20 0.66
C GLY A 40 -13.83 13.68 0.32
N ALA A 41 -13.11 14.43 1.17
CA ALA A 41 -12.82 15.83 0.94
C ALA A 41 -12.01 16.07 -0.35
N GLY A 42 -10.94 15.28 -0.56
CA GLY A 42 -10.07 15.42 -1.72
C GLY A 42 -10.78 15.09 -3.03
N VAL A 43 -11.58 14.03 -3.07
CA VAL A 43 -12.36 13.62 -4.25
C VAL A 43 -13.46 14.62 -4.56
N VAL A 44 -14.24 15.05 -3.54
CA VAL A 44 -15.30 16.05 -3.74
C VAL A 44 -14.70 17.37 -4.22
N TRP A 45 -13.63 17.85 -3.59
CA TRP A 45 -12.97 19.08 -4.03
C TRP A 45 -12.42 18.94 -5.44
N GLY A 46 -11.66 17.85 -5.72
CA GLY A 46 -11.04 17.62 -7.02
C GLY A 46 -12.02 17.45 -8.17
N LEU A 47 -13.12 16.72 -7.94
CA LEU A 47 -14.10 16.45 -9.00
C LEU A 47 -15.10 17.60 -9.21
N ALA A 48 -15.51 18.30 -8.14
CA ALA A 48 -16.55 19.31 -8.22
C ALA A 48 -16.02 20.75 -8.34
N PHE A 49 -14.89 21.08 -7.70
CA PHE A 49 -14.45 22.47 -7.51
C PHE A 49 -13.08 22.78 -8.13
N ALA A 50 -12.23 21.79 -8.45
CA ALA A 50 -10.97 22.06 -9.13
C ALA A 50 -11.22 22.62 -10.54
N PRO A 51 -10.45 23.64 -10.98
CA PRO A 51 -10.57 24.16 -12.34
C PRO A 51 -10.19 23.06 -13.36
N PRO A 52 -10.72 23.13 -14.59
CA PRO A 52 -10.27 22.25 -15.67
C PRO A 52 -8.83 22.55 -16.07
N ASP A 53 -8.09 21.54 -16.49
CA ASP A 53 -6.75 21.73 -17.06
C ASP A 53 -6.82 22.41 -18.44
N TYR A 54 -5.83 23.25 -18.74
CA TYR A 54 -5.83 24.02 -20.00
C TYR A 54 -5.63 23.18 -21.25
N GLN A 55 -5.00 22.01 -21.15
CA GLN A 55 -4.79 21.07 -22.26
C GLN A 55 -5.79 19.90 -22.23
N GLN A 56 -6.03 19.33 -21.06
CA GLN A 56 -6.79 18.09 -20.88
C GLN A 56 -8.24 18.33 -20.48
N GLY A 57 -8.64 19.59 -20.18
CA GLY A 57 -9.99 19.90 -19.75
C GLY A 57 -10.39 19.13 -18.49
N ASN A 58 -11.60 18.56 -18.50
CA ASN A 58 -12.13 17.81 -17.34
C ASN A 58 -11.55 16.39 -17.21
N SER A 59 -10.92 15.81 -18.24
CA SER A 59 -10.31 14.47 -18.16
C SER A 59 -9.14 14.44 -17.18
N PHE A 60 -8.50 15.58 -16.95
CA PHE A 60 -7.47 15.75 -15.92
C PHE A 60 -7.92 15.28 -14.52
N ARG A 61 -9.20 15.42 -14.18
CA ARG A 61 -9.71 15.12 -12.82
C ARG A 61 -9.52 13.68 -12.37
N ILE A 62 -9.24 12.76 -13.29
CA ILE A 62 -8.90 11.36 -12.97
C ILE A 62 -7.61 11.26 -12.13
N ILE A 63 -6.77 12.29 -12.12
CA ILE A 63 -5.54 12.38 -11.35
C ILE A 63 -5.77 12.13 -9.85
N TYR A 64 -6.93 12.57 -9.31
CA TYR A 64 -7.28 12.45 -7.89
C TYR A 64 -7.50 10.99 -7.42
N ILE A 65 -7.63 10.06 -8.35
CA ILE A 65 -7.73 8.62 -8.07
C ILE A 65 -6.49 7.89 -8.61
N HIS A 66 -6.09 8.20 -9.85
CA HIS A 66 -5.00 7.51 -10.53
C HIS A 66 -3.66 7.68 -9.83
N VAL A 67 -3.27 8.92 -9.53
CA VAL A 67 -1.95 9.20 -8.93
C VAL A 67 -1.82 8.60 -7.51
N PRO A 68 -2.80 8.79 -6.59
CA PRO A 68 -2.74 8.12 -5.29
C PRO A 68 -2.66 6.59 -5.39
N ALA A 69 -3.41 5.97 -6.30
CA ALA A 69 -3.37 4.53 -6.52
C ALA A 69 -2.00 4.06 -7.03
N ALA A 70 -1.42 4.76 -8.02
CA ALA A 70 -0.12 4.45 -8.58
C ALA A 70 1.02 4.64 -7.57
N MET A 71 0.98 5.71 -6.77
CA MET A 71 1.96 5.95 -5.70
C MET A 71 1.89 4.88 -4.62
N LEU A 72 0.67 4.54 -4.20
CA LEU A 72 0.46 3.52 -3.17
C LEU A 72 0.87 2.13 -3.66
N ALA A 73 0.57 1.77 -4.92
CA ALA A 73 0.99 0.51 -5.51
C ALA A 73 2.51 0.32 -5.42
N GLN A 74 3.28 1.32 -5.80
CA GLN A 74 4.74 1.26 -5.78
C GLN A 74 5.30 1.24 -4.36
N SER A 75 4.86 2.15 -3.49
CA SER A 75 5.34 2.22 -2.10
C SER A 75 4.96 0.99 -1.27
N CYS A 76 3.78 0.39 -1.52
CA CYS A 76 3.38 -0.87 -0.92
C CYS A 76 4.36 -2.00 -1.30
N TYR A 77 4.80 -2.08 -2.56
CA TYR A 77 5.77 -3.08 -3.00
C TYR A 77 7.14 -2.89 -2.33
N VAL A 78 7.61 -1.65 -2.23
CA VAL A 78 8.84 -1.33 -1.48
C VAL A 78 8.72 -1.75 -0.02
N MET A 79 7.61 -1.43 0.65
CA MET A 79 7.36 -1.86 2.03
C MET A 79 7.37 -3.38 2.17
N MET A 80 6.81 -4.11 1.20
CA MET A 80 6.84 -5.58 1.20
C MET A 80 8.25 -6.13 1.02
N ALA A 81 9.08 -5.53 0.17
CA ALA A 81 10.49 -5.92 0.03
C ALA A 81 11.27 -5.69 1.34
N VAL A 82 11.07 -4.54 2.00
CA VAL A 82 11.65 -4.27 3.32
C VAL A 82 11.16 -5.28 4.37
N ALA A 83 9.87 -5.56 4.41
CA ALA A 83 9.32 -6.59 5.29
C ALA A 83 9.90 -7.98 4.99
N GLY A 84 10.10 -8.31 3.72
CA GLY A 84 10.77 -9.54 3.29
C GLY A 84 12.20 -9.65 3.82
N ILE A 85 12.99 -8.57 3.72
CA ILE A 85 14.35 -8.52 4.30
C ILE A 85 14.30 -8.74 5.81
N VAL A 86 13.41 -8.02 6.50
CA VAL A 86 13.25 -8.13 7.95
C VAL A 86 12.82 -9.55 8.36
N GLY A 87 11.91 -10.16 7.61
CA GLY A 87 11.46 -11.54 7.84
C GLY A 87 12.58 -12.56 7.65
N LEU A 88 13.37 -12.43 6.59
CA LEU A 88 14.47 -13.36 6.29
C LEU A 88 15.65 -13.21 7.25
N VAL A 89 16.08 -11.98 7.55
CA VAL A 89 17.28 -11.70 8.35
C VAL A 89 17.01 -11.90 9.84
N TRP A 90 15.94 -11.28 10.36
CA TRP A 90 15.62 -11.32 11.79
C TRP A 90 14.57 -12.35 12.17
N LYS A 91 14.05 -13.12 11.19
CA LYS A 91 13.01 -14.15 11.40
C LYS A 91 11.78 -13.62 12.13
N MET A 92 11.42 -12.36 11.86
CA MET A 92 10.30 -11.68 12.53
C MET A 92 8.97 -12.10 11.89
N LYS A 93 8.16 -12.89 12.60
CA LYS A 93 6.83 -13.36 12.16
C LYS A 93 5.90 -12.21 11.75
N MET A 94 5.98 -11.05 12.42
CA MET A 94 5.16 -9.89 12.11
C MET A 94 5.51 -9.27 10.75
N ALA A 95 6.76 -9.35 10.31
CA ALA A 95 7.17 -8.89 8.99
C ALA A 95 6.58 -9.78 7.87
N ASP A 96 6.58 -11.10 8.07
CA ASP A 96 5.94 -12.05 7.15
C ASP A 96 4.42 -11.80 7.04
N ILE A 97 3.78 -11.53 8.18
CA ILE A 97 2.35 -11.18 8.21
C ILE A 97 2.10 -9.88 7.45
N ALA A 98 2.92 -8.86 7.66
CA ALA A 98 2.79 -7.57 6.99
C ALA A 98 2.90 -7.72 5.46
N LEU A 99 3.92 -8.44 4.98
CA LEU A 99 4.12 -8.72 3.56
C LEU A 99 2.89 -9.40 2.95
N GLN A 100 2.42 -10.49 3.55
CA GLN A 100 1.27 -11.26 3.03
C GLN A 100 -0.03 -10.46 3.07
N CYS A 101 -0.24 -9.64 4.10
CA CYS A 101 -1.44 -8.82 4.25
C CYS A 101 -1.46 -7.62 3.29
N ALA A 102 -0.29 -7.10 2.92
CA ALA A 102 -0.15 -5.96 2.01
C ALA A 102 -0.35 -6.35 0.54
N ALA A 103 0.09 -7.55 0.13
CA ALA A 103 0.08 -7.96 -1.26
C ALA A 103 -1.28 -7.81 -1.97
N PRO A 104 -2.43 -8.20 -1.40
CA PRO A 104 -3.73 -7.99 -2.06
C PRO A 104 -4.08 -6.51 -2.22
N VAL A 105 -3.70 -5.66 -1.25
CA VAL A 105 -3.98 -4.22 -1.35
C VAL A 105 -3.15 -3.59 -2.46
N GLY A 106 -1.86 -3.93 -2.54
CA GLY A 106 -0.98 -3.48 -3.61
C GLY A 106 -1.44 -3.94 -4.99
N ALA A 107 -1.91 -5.20 -5.12
CA ALA A 107 -2.48 -5.72 -6.36
C ALA A 107 -3.70 -4.90 -6.82
N TRP A 108 -4.64 -4.61 -5.92
CA TRP A 108 -5.81 -3.79 -6.22
C TRP A 108 -5.47 -2.36 -6.59
N MET A 109 -4.51 -1.74 -5.89
CA MET A 109 -4.05 -0.39 -6.22
C MET A 109 -3.35 -0.36 -7.58
N THR A 110 -2.58 -1.38 -7.93
CA THR A 110 -1.94 -1.50 -9.25
C THR A 110 -2.98 -1.68 -10.35
N ALA A 111 -3.96 -2.55 -10.14
CA ALA A 111 -5.07 -2.75 -11.08
C ALA A 111 -5.89 -1.45 -11.27
N LEU A 112 -6.19 -0.74 -10.18
CA LEU A 112 -6.89 0.55 -10.21
C LEU A 112 -6.08 1.61 -10.98
N ALA A 113 -4.76 1.68 -10.74
CA ALA A 113 -3.88 2.60 -11.47
C ALA A 113 -3.85 2.28 -12.97
N LEU A 114 -3.74 1.01 -13.36
CA LEU A 114 -3.76 0.60 -14.78
C LEU A 114 -5.12 0.91 -15.43
N ALA A 115 -6.23 0.60 -14.78
CA ALA A 115 -7.57 0.87 -15.31
C ALA A 115 -7.83 2.38 -15.49
N THR A 116 -7.54 3.16 -14.43
CA THR A 116 -7.72 4.62 -14.48
C THR A 116 -6.75 5.28 -15.44
N GLY A 117 -5.52 4.75 -15.58
CA GLY A 117 -4.54 5.21 -16.58
C GLY A 117 -5.00 4.96 -18.00
N ALA A 118 -5.58 3.79 -18.30
CA ALA A 118 -6.16 3.49 -19.61
C ALA A 118 -7.33 4.42 -19.94
N ILE A 119 -8.24 4.66 -18.98
CA ILE A 119 -9.37 5.61 -19.14
C ILE A 119 -8.86 7.03 -19.40
N TRP A 120 -7.81 7.46 -18.70
CA TRP A 120 -7.20 8.78 -18.89
C TRP A 120 -6.42 8.88 -20.22
N GLY A 121 -5.74 7.80 -20.62
CA GLY A 121 -4.97 7.76 -21.87
C GLY A 121 -5.84 7.95 -23.11
N LYS A 122 -7.07 7.46 -23.12
CA LYS A 122 -7.94 7.56 -24.29
C LYS A 122 -8.21 9.00 -24.74
N PRO A 123 -8.67 9.94 -23.91
CA PRO A 123 -8.85 11.33 -24.30
C PRO A 123 -7.53 12.10 -24.46
N THR A 124 -6.46 11.69 -23.77
CA THR A 124 -5.19 12.42 -23.73
C THR A 124 -4.27 12.05 -24.90
N TRP A 125 -4.20 10.76 -25.24
CA TRP A 125 -3.28 10.19 -26.24
C TRP A 125 -3.98 9.53 -27.43
N GLY A 126 -5.32 9.47 -27.43
CA GLY A 126 -6.12 8.81 -28.46
C GLY A 126 -6.16 7.28 -28.35
N SER A 127 -5.43 6.68 -27.40
CA SER A 127 -5.33 5.22 -27.21
C SER A 127 -5.61 4.82 -25.77
N TRP A 128 -6.21 3.62 -25.58
CA TRP A 128 -6.41 3.02 -24.26
C TRP A 128 -5.11 2.46 -23.67
N TRP A 129 -4.18 2.06 -24.55
CA TRP A 129 -2.93 1.42 -24.15
C TRP A 129 -1.82 1.74 -25.14
N VAL A 130 -0.64 1.99 -24.61
CA VAL A 130 0.60 2.12 -25.35
C VAL A 130 1.66 1.27 -24.66
N TRP A 131 2.40 0.51 -25.44
CA TRP A 131 3.51 -0.32 -24.94
C TRP A 131 4.75 0.55 -24.67
N ASP A 132 4.64 1.48 -23.74
CA ASP A 132 5.77 2.24 -23.26
C ASP A 132 6.37 1.61 -21.99
N ALA A 133 7.55 2.12 -21.57
CA ALA A 133 8.26 1.57 -20.43
C ALA A 133 7.46 1.71 -19.12
N ARG A 134 6.68 2.78 -18.95
CA ARG A 134 5.91 3.03 -17.72
C ARG A 134 4.69 2.12 -17.59
N LEU A 135 3.87 2.01 -18.63
CA LEU A 135 2.70 1.14 -18.61
C LEU A 135 3.10 -0.32 -18.51
N THR A 136 4.12 -0.72 -19.27
CA THR A 136 4.63 -2.10 -19.26
C THR A 136 5.19 -2.48 -17.89
N SER A 137 5.99 -1.62 -17.26
CA SER A 137 6.54 -1.90 -15.93
C SER A 137 5.47 -1.86 -14.82
N MET A 138 4.41 -1.04 -14.95
CA MET A 138 3.25 -1.12 -14.07
C MET A 138 2.46 -2.41 -14.24
N LEU A 139 2.33 -2.92 -15.46
CA LEU A 139 1.71 -4.24 -15.72
C LEU A 139 2.57 -5.38 -15.12
N ILE A 140 3.90 -5.30 -15.25
CA ILE A 140 4.82 -6.23 -14.58
C ILE A 140 4.64 -6.16 -13.07
N LEU A 141 4.46 -4.97 -12.49
CA LEU A 141 4.18 -4.83 -11.05
C LEU A 141 2.90 -5.57 -10.64
N LEU A 142 1.84 -5.50 -11.46
CA LEU A 142 0.62 -6.28 -11.22
C LEU A 142 0.90 -7.79 -11.22
N PHE A 143 1.65 -8.28 -12.22
CA PHE A 143 2.02 -9.71 -12.28
C PHE A 143 2.90 -10.13 -11.10
N LEU A 144 3.81 -9.28 -10.63
CA LEU A 144 4.58 -9.54 -9.42
C LEU A 144 3.69 -9.68 -8.19
N TYR A 145 2.67 -8.82 -8.03
CA TYR A 145 1.68 -8.97 -6.96
C TYR A 145 0.86 -10.25 -7.08
N LEU A 146 0.38 -10.57 -8.28
CA LEU A 146 -0.36 -11.82 -8.53
C LEU A 146 0.52 -13.04 -8.28
N GLY A 147 1.78 -12.99 -8.67
CA GLY A 147 2.79 -14.01 -8.38
C GLY A 147 2.99 -14.23 -6.88
N LEU A 148 3.08 -13.15 -6.10
CA LEU A 148 3.17 -13.22 -4.63
C LEU A 148 1.94 -13.87 -4.01
N LEU A 149 0.74 -13.53 -4.49
CA LEU A 149 -0.52 -14.12 -4.01
C LEU A 149 -0.60 -15.60 -4.36
N ALA A 150 -0.27 -15.97 -5.59
CA ALA A 150 -0.28 -17.35 -6.05
C ALA A 150 0.77 -18.20 -5.29
N LEU A 151 1.99 -17.69 -5.15
CA LEU A 151 3.09 -18.37 -4.46
C LEU A 151 2.76 -18.62 -2.97
N GLY A 152 2.18 -17.60 -2.31
CA GLY A 152 1.75 -17.71 -0.91
C GLY A 152 0.65 -18.74 -0.66
N GLN A 153 -0.17 -19.04 -1.68
CA GLN A 153 -1.24 -20.03 -1.61
C GLN A 153 -0.77 -21.44 -2.05
N ALA A 154 0.11 -21.50 -3.03
CA ALA A 154 0.59 -22.78 -3.60
C ALA A 154 1.49 -23.58 -2.65
N ILE A 155 2.25 -22.89 -1.79
CA ILE A 155 3.17 -23.54 -0.86
C ILE A 155 2.45 -23.87 0.44
N GLY A 156 2.21 -25.16 0.71
CA GLY A 156 1.47 -25.61 1.89
C GLY A 156 2.15 -25.30 3.23
N ASN A 157 3.49 -25.27 3.27
CA ASN A 157 4.26 -24.91 4.46
C ASN A 157 4.39 -23.37 4.56
N ARG A 158 3.85 -22.79 5.63
CA ARG A 158 3.82 -21.32 5.85
C ARG A 158 5.20 -20.67 5.88
N GLU A 159 6.18 -21.33 6.48
CA GLU A 159 7.53 -20.78 6.59
C GLU A 159 8.21 -20.73 5.21
N ASN A 160 8.07 -21.79 4.43
CA ASN A 160 8.59 -21.83 3.07
C ASN A 160 7.84 -20.84 2.15
N ALA A 161 6.53 -20.72 2.30
CA ALA A 161 5.74 -19.71 1.58
C ALA A 161 6.21 -18.27 1.90
N ALA A 162 6.44 -17.97 3.18
CA ALA A 162 6.93 -16.67 3.62
C ALA A 162 8.32 -16.36 3.04
N LYS A 163 9.24 -17.34 3.06
CA LYS A 163 10.59 -17.19 2.47
C LYS A 163 10.51 -16.96 0.96
N ALA A 164 9.72 -17.75 0.24
CA ALA A 164 9.57 -17.64 -1.20
C ALA A 164 8.97 -16.28 -1.60
N CYS A 165 7.90 -15.83 -0.90
CA CYS A 165 7.31 -14.52 -1.10
C CYS A 165 8.29 -13.38 -0.77
N ALA A 166 9.08 -13.51 0.28
CA ALA A 166 10.09 -12.51 0.64
C ALA A 166 11.15 -12.38 -0.47
N VAL A 167 11.65 -13.50 -1.00
CA VAL A 167 12.61 -13.49 -2.12
C VAL A 167 11.99 -12.83 -3.35
N LEU A 168 10.76 -13.20 -3.73
CA LEU A 168 10.09 -12.59 -4.88
C LEU A 168 9.86 -11.09 -4.70
N ALA A 169 9.49 -10.64 -3.49
CA ALA A 169 9.32 -9.21 -3.19
C ALA A 169 10.65 -8.44 -3.29
N ILE A 170 11.75 -9.01 -2.78
CA ILE A 170 13.08 -8.40 -2.84
C ILE A 170 13.59 -8.33 -4.29
N VAL A 171 13.45 -9.40 -5.06
CA VAL A 171 13.88 -9.40 -6.48
C VAL A 171 13.01 -8.44 -7.30
N GLY A 172 11.69 -8.50 -7.10
CA GLY A 172 10.75 -7.69 -7.88
C GLY A 172 10.83 -6.18 -7.59
N VAL A 173 11.44 -5.76 -6.46
CA VAL A 173 11.55 -4.32 -6.14
C VAL A 173 12.41 -3.55 -7.14
N VAL A 174 13.26 -4.23 -7.90
CA VAL A 174 14.05 -3.65 -9.00
C VAL A 174 13.15 -3.02 -10.08
N ASN A 175 11.93 -3.49 -10.21
CA ASN A 175 10.94 -2.90 -11.12
C ASN A 175 10.48 -1.48 -10.70
N ILE A 176 10.58 -1.11 -9.43
CA ILE A 176 10.12 0.20 -8.93
C ILE A 176 10.94 1.38 -9.48
N PRO A 177 12.28 1.37 -9.45
CA PRO A 177 13.09 2.38 -10.14
C PRO A 177 12.77 2.48 -11.64
N ILE A 178 12.52 1.35 -12.31
CA ILE A 178 12.16 1.33 -13.74
C ILE A 178 10.85 2.11 -13.97
N ILE A 179 9.81 1.86 -13.16
CA ILE A 179 8.56 2.64 -13.23
C ILE A 179 8.84 4.13 -13.00
N LYS A 180 9.59 4.46 -11.94
CA LYS A 180 9.82 5.84 -11.52
C LYS A 180 10.57 6.65 -12.57
N TYR A 181 11.67 6.12 -13.08
CA TYR A 181 12.57 6.80 -13.99
C TYR A 181 12.30 6.51 -15.47
N SER A 182 11.24 5.75 -15.78
CA SER A 182 10.86 5.42 -17.17
C SER A 182 10.69 6.64 -18.06
N VAL A 183 10.22 7.77 -17.52
CA VAL A 183 10.02 9.03 -18.25
C VAL A 183 11.35 9.72 -18.57
N GLU A 184 12.38 9.48 -17.76
CA GLU A 184 13.71 10.07 -17.94
C GLU A 184 14.61 9.19 -18.83
N TRP A 185 14.45 7.86 -18.72
CA TRP A 185 15.32 6.90 -19.41
C TRP A 185 14.84 6.50 -20.80
N TRP A 186 13.52 6.61 -21.04
CA TRP A 186 12.90 6.23 -22.33
C TRP A 186 11.88 7.27 -22.78
N ASN A 187 11.62 7.30 -24.08
CA ASN A 187 10.51 8.06 -24.63
C ASN A 187 9.18 7.44 -24.20
N THR A 188 8.34 8.22 -23.55
CA THR A 188 7.02 7.81 -23.06
C THR A 188 6.03 8.96 -23.24
N LEU A 189 4.74 8.64 -23.38
CA LEU A 189 3.69 9.64 -23.45
C LEU A 189 3.32 10.20 -22.07
N HIS A 190 3.85 9.61 -20.99
CA HIS A 190 3.58 10.07 -19.64
C HIS A 190 4.32 11.38 -19.34
N GLN A 191 3.61 12.26 -18.66
CA GLN A 191 4.21 13.49 -18.11
C GLN A 191 5.17 13.15 -16.96
N GLY A 192 6.16 14.02 -16.74
CA GLY A 192 7.03 13.98 -15.58
C GLY A 192 6.26 14.07 -14.25
N ALA A 193 6.93 13.83 -13.13
CA ALA A 193 6.31 13.91 -11.81
C ALA A 193 5.81 15.33 -11.54
N THR A 194 4.51 15.48 -11.29
CA THR A 194 3.89 16.76 -10.94
C THR A 194 4.27 17.23 -9.53
N PHE A 195 4.63 16.30 -8.67
CA PHE A 195 5.14 16.51 -7.32
C PHE A 195 6.55 15.97 -7.18
N THR A 196 7.46 16.85 -6.79
CA THR A 196 8.77 16.49 -6.27
C THR A 196 8.94 17.10 -4.88
N LEU A 197 9.82 16.54 -4.08
CA LEU A 197 10.11 17.08 -2.73
C LEU A 197 10.96 18.36 -2.80
N THR A 198 11.55 18.66 -3.96
CA THR A 198 12.56 19.70 -4.17
C THR A 198 12.05 20.89 -4.97
N GLU A 199 10.92 20.75 -5.67
CA GLU A 199 10.40 21.79 -6.56
C GLU A 199 8.96 22.16 -6.22
N LYS A 200 8.56 23.37 -6.60
CA LYS A 200 7.16 23.79 -6.47
C LYS A 200 6.27 22.95 -7.38
N PRO A 201 5.04 22.60 -6.93
CA PRO A 201 4.11 21.88 -7.78
C PRO A 201 3.87 22.59 -9.11
N ALA A 202 3.89 21.83 -10.21
CA ALA A 202 3.71 22.36 -11.56
C ALA A 202 2.25 22.80 -11.87
N MET A 203 1.35 22.73 -10.88
CA MET A 203 -0.06 23.10 -11.00
C MET A 203 -0.50 24.04 -9.88
N PRO A 204 -1.58 24.85 -10.09
CA PRO A 204 -2.08 25.78 -9.08
C PRO A 204 -2.62 25.07 -7.83
N ALA A 205 -2.65 25.79 -6.71
CA ALA A 205 -3.05 25.25 -5.41
C ALA A 205 -4.43 24.58 -5.41
N GLN A 206 -5.38 25.12 -6.16
CA GLN A 206 -6.73 24.57 -6.31
C GLN A 206 -6.76 23.17 -6.93
N MET A 207 -5.70 22.77 -7.63
CA MET A 207 -5.56 21.45 -8.26
C MET A 207 -4.69 20.51 -7.43
N TRP A 208 -3.57 20.99 -6.87
CA TRP A 208 -2.68 20.09 -6.12
C TRP A 208 -3.11 19.82 -4.69
N LEU A 209 -3.81 20.77 -4.01
CA LEU A 209 -4.28 20.52 -2.64
C LEU A 209 -5.25 19.34 -2.53
N PRO A 210 -6.32 19.24 -3.37
CA PRO A 210 -7.16 18.04 -3.36
C PRO A 210 -6.40 16.77 -3.72
N LEU A 211 -5.38 16.85 -4.58
CA LEU A 211 -4.52 15.69 -4.87
C LEU A 211 -3.72 15.26 -3.63
N LEU A 212 -3.15 16.22 -2.89
CA LEU A 212 -2.46 15.92 -1.64
C LEU A 212 -3.39 15.25 -0.62
N LEU A 213 -4.62 15.75 -0.48
CA LEU A 213 -5.62 15.14 0.42
C LEU A 213 -5.93 13.70 0.02
N THR A 214 -6.15 13.43 -1.28
CA THR A 214 -6.40 12.05 -1.74
C THR A 214 -5.18 11.16 -1.55
N VAL A 215 -3.97 11.63 -1.82
CA VAL A 215 -2.74 10.87 -1.56
C VAL A 215 -2.64 10.49 -0.09
N LEU A 216 -2.74 11.46 0.82
CA LEU A 216 -2.69 11.19 2.27
C LEU A 216 -3.83 10.23 2.70
N GLY A 217 -5.04 10.44 2.15
CA GLY A 217 -6.18 9.58 2.41
C GLY A 217 -5.96 8.13 1.96
N PHE A 218 -5.36 7.90 0.79
CA PHE A 218 -5.02 6.55 0.30
C PHE A 218 -3.97 5.87 1.18
N TYR A 219 -2.98 6.61 1.70
CA TYR A 219 -2.02 6.05 2.65
C TYR A 219 -2.66 5.73 4.01
N CYS A 220 -3.59 6.56 4.51
CA CYS A 220 -4.39 6.25 5.69
C CYS A 220 -5.27 5.01 5.46
N PHE A 221 -5.91 4.90 4.29
CA PHE A 221 -6.68 3.72 3.88
C PHE A 221 -5.80 2.46 3.88
N PHE A 222 -4.63 2.53 3.26
CA PHE A 222 -3.68 1.41 3.27
C PHE A 222 -3.31 0.99 4.69
N GLY A 223 -2.93 1.95 5.54
CA GLY A 223 -2.61 1.67 6.93
C GLY A 223 -3.77 1.01 7.69
N ALA A 224 -4.99 1.53 7.52
CA ALA A 224 -6.18 0.98 8.16
C ALA A 224 -6.47 -0.46 7.70
N VAL A 225 -6.43 -0.72 6.39
CA VAL A 225 -6.68 -2.05 5.81
C VAL A 225 -5.57 -3.03 6.16
N LEU A 226 -4.31 -2.60 6.08
CA LEU A 226 -3.16 -3.41 6.46
C LEU A 226 -3.26 -3.84 7.93
N LEU A 227 -3.49 -2.90 8.85
CA LEU A 227 -3.65 -3.22 10.27
C LEU A 227 -4.83 -4.15 10.52
N LEU A 228 -5.97 -3.93 9.88
CA LEU A 228 -7.12 -4.81 9.98
C LEU A 228 -6.79 -6.25 9.54
N ARG A 229 -6.19 -6.39 8.36
CA ARG A 229 -5.78 -7.69 7.83
C ARG A 229 -4.74 -8.38 8.70
N MET A 230 -3.74 -7.63 9.17
CA MET A 230 -2.72 -8.16 10.09
C MET A 230 -3.35 -8.62 11.42
N ARG A 231 -4.31 -7.87 11.98
CA ARG A 231 -5.04 -8.27 13.18
C ARG A 231 -5.80 -9.57 13.00
N LEU A 232 -6.51 -9.72 11.88
CA LEU A 232 -7.22 -10.96 11.54
C LEU A 232 -6.25 -12.14 11.36
N GLU A 233 -5.14 -11.92 10.67
CA GLU A 233 -4.12 -12.94 10.46
C GLU A 233 -3.42 -13.35 11.77
N VAL A 234 -3.17 -12.41 12.67
CA VAL A 234 -2.64 -12.70 14.02
C VAL A 234 -3.61 -13.58 14.81
N LEU A 235 -4.91 -13.25 14.83
CA LEU A 235 -5.91 -14.09 15.49
C LEU A 235 -5.97 -15.49 14.88
N ARG A 236 -5.88 -15.60 13.56
CA ARG A 236 -5.88 -16.88 12.85
C ARG A 236 -4.64 -17.72 13.18
N ARG A 237 -3.46 -17.13 13.24
CA ARG A 237 -2.19 -17.82 13.54
C ARG A 237 -2.10 -18.21 15.01
N GLU A 238 -2.60 -17.37 15.91
CA GLU A 238 -2.52 -17.53 17.36
C GLU A 238 -3.81 -18.15 17.96
N ALA A 239 -4.69 -18.73 17.14
CA ALA A 239 -6.01 -19.24 17.57
C ALA A 239 -5.95 -20.25 18.72
N ARG A 240 -4.83 -20.99 18.85
CA ARG A 240 -4.60 -21.96 19.94
C ARG A 240 -4.03 -21.34 21.20
N SER A 241 -3.56 -20.09 21.16
CA SER A 241 -2.95 -19.42 22.30
C SER A 241 -4.01 -19.04 23.34
N ARG A 242 -3.59 -19.02 24.61
CA ARG A 242 -4.48 -18.69 25.75
C ARG A 242 -5.09 -17.28 25.61
N TRP A 243 -4.29 -16.30 25.25
CA TRP A 243 -4.74 -14.91 25.14
C TRP A 243 -5.81 -14.69 24.05
N VAL A 244 -5.75 -15.44 22.93
CA VAL A 244 -6.79 -15.36 21.88
C VAL A 244 -8.07 -16.00 22.35
N LYS A 245 -8.00 -17.17 23.02
CA LYS A 245 -9.19 -17.84 23.58
C LYS A 245 -9.89 -16.95 24.61
N GLU A 246 -9.15 -16.35 25.52
CA GLU A 246 -9.66 -15.41 26.53
C GLU A 246 -10.29 -14.16 25.87
N HIS A 247 -9.65 -13.61 24.83
CA HIS A 247 -10.17 -12.47 24.09
C HIS A 247 -11.48 -12.80 23.36
N LEU A 248 -11.57 -13.95 22.68
CA LEU A 248 -12.80 -14.38 22.00
C LEU A 248 -13.92 -14.65 23.01
N ALA A 249 -13.63 -15.29 24.15
CA ALA A 249 -14.60 -15.51 25.22
C ALA A 249 -15.15 -14.19 25.77
N SER A 250 -14.30 -13.18 25.96
CA SER A 250 -14.74 -11.85 26.42
C SER A 250 -15.70 -11.16 25.43
N ILE A 251 -15.47 -11.29 24.13
CA ILE A 251 -16.37 -10.75 23.10
C ILE A 251 -17.71 -11.46 23.07
N LEU A 252 -17.71 -12.80 23.19
CA LEU A 252 -18.93 -13.60 23.21
C LEU A 252 -19.78 -13.29 24.44
N ASN A 253 -19.16 -13.19 25.61
CA ASN A 253 -19.84 -12.84 26.86
C ASN A 253 -20.44 -11.43 26.83
N ALA A 254 -19.72 -10.45 26.24
CA ALA A 254 -20.21 -9.10 26.06
C ALA A 254 -21.43 -9.02 25.12
N ARG A 255 -21.52 -9.93 24.13
CA ARG A 255 -22.68 -10.03 23.22
C ARG A 255 -23.87 -10.79 23.82
N ALA A 256 -23.58 -11.74 24.70
CA ALA A 256 -24.63 -12.53 25.37
C ALA A 256 -25.28 -11.77 26.54
N GLY A 257 -24.65 -10.74 27.07
CA GLY A 257 -25.20 -9.87 28.11
C GLY A 257 -25.91 -8.61 27.56
N LEU A 258 -26.10 -8.53 26.25
CA LEU A 258 -26.96 -7.59 25.54
C LEU A 258 -28.23 -8.25 25.09
#